data_cbb6ea7304bf6a705f69478ca6662c06
#
_entry.id   cbb6ea7304bf6a705f69478ca6662c06
#
_cell.length_a   1.000
_cell.length_b   1.000
_cell.length_c   1.000
_cell.angle_alpha   90.00
_cell.angle_beta   90.00
_cell.angle_gamma   90.00
#
_symmetry.space_group_name_H-M   'P 1'
#
loop_
_entity.id
_entity.type
_entity.pdbx_description
1 polymer ?
#
loop_
_entity_poly.entity_id
_entity_poly.type
_entity_poly.pdbx_seq_one_letter_code
_entity_poly.pdbx_strand_id
1 'polypeptide(L)'
;DLTALFENTDDINDDSTVQLNYNDIRSRYYDNNRDIFDGIMNLLSDSEKALLYDNSEAVLNYFNENFNRVKTERPQTEPKEDFWIDNDTVKISGEESKTLNNAFKLYKDFVQKGLKDDYFPEAVGEKFEQGTDLTDKVYLLGDSCASRLTMDDVQSVITSLTPTYEKDTDENNVPVSYSRTIIITLKNDPSAVAHAFSPHDKSAILSELKKGESYFSVSDYEIAYNSPVIIATFDAVTDEVAKVEFYKNMTITSYAKGEGSLSYIGDRTVTFNCTDNMNYTFNWHPSEEDK
;
A
#
# COMPACT_ATOMS: atom_id res chain seq x y z
N ASP A 1 17.61 10.19 21.00
CA ASP A 1 17.89 8.77 20.70
C ASP A 1 16.75 7.94 21.28
N LEU A 2 15.81 7.52 20.41
CA LEU A 2 14.65 6.71 20.81
C LEU A 2 15.06 5.32 21.32
N THR A 3 16.28 4.86 21.01
CA THR A 3 16.82 3.58 21.47
C THR A 3 17.01 3.56 23.00
N ALA A 4 17.32 4.68 23.61
CA ALA A 4 17.49 4.80 25.06
C ALA A 4 16.15 4.69 25.86
N LEU A 5 15.01 4.87 25.18
CA LEU A 5 13.66 4.70 25.75
C LEU A 5 13.27 3.22 25.93
N PHE A 6 13.94 2.31 25.22
CA PHE A 6 13.64 0.88 25.24
C PHE A 6 14.61 0.06 26.09
N GLU A 7 15.71 0.63 26.58
CA GLU A 7 16.73 -0.09 27.35
C GLU A 7 16.41 -0.29 28.86
N ASN A 8 15.27 0.21 29.35
CA ASN A 8 14.86 0.03 30.76
C ASN A 8 13.59 -0.81 30.90
N THR A 9 13.56 -2.00 30.25
CA THR A 9 12.42 -2.93 30.32
C THR A 9 12.70 -4.18 31.15
N ASP A 10 13.54 -4.08 32.19
CA ASP A 10 13.88 -5.25 33.04
C ASP A 10 12.73 -5.77 33.93
N ASP A 11 11.52 -5.20 33.85
CA ASP A 11 10.36 -5.61 34.65
C ASP A 11 9.13 -6.00 33.80
N ILE A 12 9.30 -6.57 32.60
CA ILE A 12 8.17 -7.10 31.83
C ILE A 12 7.97 -8.57 32.18
N ASN A 13 7.09 -8.82 33.16
CA ASN A 13 6.52 -10.14 33.39
C ASN A 13 5.56 -10.47 32.23
N ASP A 14 5.83 -11.62 31.65
CA ASP A 14 5.14 -12.34 30.57
C ASP A 14 3.62 -12.37 30.80
N ASP A 15 2.85 -11.84 29.89
CA ASP A 15 1.41 -12.03 29.65
C ASP A 15 0.54 -10.75 29.53
N SER A 16 1.13 -9.59 29.32
CA SER A 16 0.35 -8.42 28.90
C SER A 16 0.98 -7.83 27.63
N THR A 17 0.23 -7.83 26.56
CA THR A 17 0.45 -6.92 25.44
C THR A 17 0.49 -5.51 26.00
N VAL A 18 1.68 -5.00 26.28
CA VAL A 18 1.88 -3.61 26.70
C VAL A 18 1.50 -2.77 25.48
N GLN A 19 0.23 -2.38 25.41
CA GLN A 19 -0.13 -1.19 24.69
C GLN A 19 0.63 -0.07 25.39
N LEU A 20 1.79 0.29 24.87
CA LEU A 20 2.51 1.47 25.30
C LEU A 20 1.55 2.65 25.16
N ASN A 21 0.93 3.00 26.28
CA ASN A 21 0.03 4.13 26.31
C ASN A 21 0.87 5.35 25.96
N TYR A 22 0.62 5.91 24.78
CA TYR A 22 1.30 7.11 24.29
C TYR A 22 1.34 8.22 25.36
N ASN A 23 0.32 8.31 26.22
CA ASN A 23 0.26 9.25 27.32
C ASN A 23 1.34 9.00 28.38
N ASP A 24 1.75 7.75 28.62
CA ASP A 24 2.82 7.43 29.58
C ASP A 24 4.20 7.74 29.04
N ILE A 25 4.42 7.47 27.74
CA ILE A 25 5.64 7.87 27.04
C ILE A 25 5.74 9.39 27.01
N ARG A 26 4.64 10.05 26.69
CA ARG A 26 4.54 11.51 26.64
C ARG A 26 4.84 12.16 27.99
N SER A 27 4.25 11.70 29.08
CA SER A 27 4.47 12.31 30.40
C SER A 27 5.93 12.19 30.82
N ARG A 28 6.54 11.01 30.63
CA ARG A 28 7.96 10.79 30.95
C ARG A 28 8.90 11.62 30.07
N TYR A 29 8.57 11.74 28.77
CA TYR A 29 9.39 12.51 27.82
C TYR A 29 9.23 14.02 28.03
N TYR A 30 8.00 14.47 28.29
CA TYR A 30 7.67 15.88 28.51
C TYR A 30 8.34 16.45 29.75
N ASP A 31 8.34 15.72 30.87
CA ASP A 31 8.94 16.16 32.10
C ASP A 31 10.46 16.36 32.01
N ASN A 32 11.13 15.60 31.13
CA ASN A 32 12.57 15.65 30.95
C ASN A 32 13.05 16.51 29.78
N ASN A 33 12.18 16.86 28.84
CA ASN A 33 12.55 17.52 27.56
C ASN A 33 11.49 18.53 27.09
N ARG A 34 10.99 19.34 27.99
CA ARG A 34 9.90 20.27 27.72
C ARG A 34 10.14 21.17 26.51
N ASP A 35 11.34 21.76 26.43
CA ASP A 35 11.70 22.68 25.35
C ASP A 35 11.74 21.99 23.98
N ILE A 36 12.19 20.73 23.93
CA ILE A 36 12.20 19.90 22.70
C ILE A 36 10.75 19.58 22.32
N PHE A 37 9.91 19.21 23.28
CA PHE A 37 8.52 18.87 22.99
C PHE A 37 7.72 20.10 22.50
N ASP A 38 7.91 21.25 23.11
CA ASP A 38 7.27 22.49 22.66
C ASP A 38 7.76 22.89 21.27
N GLY A 39 9.04 22.64 20.95
CA GLY A 39 9.57 22.81 19.59
C GLY A 39 8.90 21.90 18.57
N ILE A 40 8.73 20.62 18.89
CA ILE A 40 8.01 19.65 18.06
C ILE A 40 6.56 20.09 17.84
N MET A 41 5.87 20.45 18.91
CA MET A 41 4.46 20.87 18.83
C MET A 41 4.25 22.10 17.96
N ASN A 42 5.25 22.96 17.85
CA ASN A 42 5.18 24.16 17.00
C ASN A 42 5.38 23.84 15.50
N LEU A 43 5.96 22.66 15.20
CA LEU A 43 6.18 22.21 13.82
C LEU A 43 5.04 21.36 13.27
N LEU A 44 4.13 20.88 14.11
CA LEU A 44 3.03 20.01 13.67
C LEU A 44 1.81 20.84 13.25
N SER A 45 1.05 20.34 12.28
CA SER A 45 -0.28 20.85 11.97
C SER A 45 -1.25 20.69 13.14
N ASP A 46 -2.39 21.37 13.11
CA ASP A 46 -3.42 21.20 14.15
C ASP A 46 -4.07 19.81 14.08
N SER A 47 -4.21 19.24 12.90
CA SER A 47 -4.68 17.85 12.69
C SER A 47 -3.71 16.86 13.31
N GLU A 48 -2.42 17.03 13.07
CA GLU A 48 -1.37 16.19 13.67
C GLU A 48 -1.32 16.29 15.19
N LYS A 49 -1.49 17.50 15.74
CA LYS A 49 -1.58 17.70 17.19
C LYS A 49 -2.77 16.94 17.79
N ALA A 50 -3.90 16.93 17.10
CA ALA A 50 -5.08 16.16 17.51
C ALA A 50 -4.77 14.66 17.53
N LEU A 51 -4.09 14.11 16.52
CA LEU A 51 -3.73 12.69 16.44
C LEU A 51 -2.80 12.20 17.55
N LEU A 52 -2.08 13.10 18.22
CA LEU A 52 -1.23 12.72 19.36
C LEU A 52 -2.02 12.08 20.51
N TYR A 53 -3.31 12.29 20.55
CA TYR A 53 -4.21 11.85 21.64
C TYR A 53 -5.24 10.80 21.21
N ASP A 54 -5.26 10.46 19.92
CA ASP A 54 -6.38 9.75 19.34
C ASP A 54 -6.12 8.26 19.09
N ASN A 55 -7.21 7.56 18.87
CA ASN A 55 -7.27 6.12 18.61
C ASN A 55 -7.13 5.81 17.11
N SER A 56 -7.19 4.52 16.74
CA SER A 56 -7.08 4.04 15.37
C SER A 56 -8.14 4.61 14.42
N GLU A 57 -9.33 4.94 14.91
CA GLU A 57 -10.41 5.54 14.11
C GLU A 57 -10.06 6.97 13.68
N ALA A 58 -9.50 7.77 14.58
CA ALA A 58 -9.07 9.13 14.25
C ALA A 58 -7.90 9.12 13.24
N VAL A 59 -6.96 8.18 13.40
CA VAL A 59 -5.87 8.01 12.42
C VAL A 59 -6.39 7.59 11.05
N LEU A 60 -7.40 6.71 10.99
CA LEU A 60 -8.02 6.30 9.74
C LEU A 60 -8.80 7.45 9.09
N ASN A 61 -9.52 8.25 9.87
CA ASN A 61 -10.22 9.44 9.39
C ASN A 61 -9.23 10.48 8.84
N TYR A 62 -8.13 10.73 9.54
CA TYR A 62 -7.05 11.59 9.05
C TYR A 62 -6.48 11.09 7.71
N PHE A 63 -6.21 9.79 7.58
CA PHE A 63 -5.77 9.20 6.32
C PHE A 63 -6.77 9.45 5.20
N ASN A 64 -8.05 9.11 5.42
CA ASN A 64 -9.09 9.31 4.40
C ASN A 64 -9.22 10.78 3.98
N GLU A 65 -9.29 11.69 4.93
CA GLU A 65 -9.47 13.12 4.69
C GLU A 65 -8.32 13.67 3.85
N ASN A 66 -7.07 13.46 4.27
CA ASN A 66 -5.91 14.05 3.62
C ASN A 66 -5.53 13.33 2.31
N PHE A 67 -5.73 12.01 2.21
CA PHE A 67 -5.52 11.33 0.95
C PHE A 67 -6.60 11.71 -0.08
N ASN A 68 -7.83 11.94 0.33
CA ASN A 68 -8.90 12.37 -0.59
C ASN A 68 -8.63 13.76 -1.19
N ARG A 69 -7.85 14.63 -0.53
CA ARG A 69 -7.43 15.92 -1.08
C ARG A 69 -6.70 15.81 -2.42
N VAL A 70 -5.98 14.72 -2.66
CA VAL A 70 -5.31 14.43 -3.94
C VAL A 70 -6.24 14.61 -5.13
N LYS A 71 -7.52 14.22 -5.00
CA LYS A 71 -8.52 14.32 -6.06
C LYS A 71 -8.99 15.73 -6.35
N THR A 72 -9.04 16.56 -5.34
CA THR A 72 -9.54 17.95 -5.45
C THR A 72 -8.42 18.94 -5.71
N GLU A 73 -7.27 18.76 -5.06
CA GLU A 73 -6.14 19.69 -5.13
C GLU A 73 -5.14 19.35 -6.25
N ARG A 74 -5.17 18.07 -6.72
CA ARG A 74 -4.48 17.60 -7.91
C ARG A 74 -2.99 17.91 -7.92
N PRO A 75 -2.20 17.40 -6.94
CA PRO A 75 -0.75 17.56 -6.94
C PRO A 75 -0.15 16.86 -8.16
N GLN A 76 1.08 17.24 -8.51
CA GLN A 76 1.85 16.48 -9.47
C GLN A 76 2.02 15.05 -8.92
N THR A 77 1.73 14.03 -9.75
CA THR A 77 1.62 12.65 -9.29
C THR A 77 2.46 11.74 -10.17
N GLU A 78 3.29 10.91 -9.54
CA GLU A 78 4.07 9.89 -10.22
C GLU A 78 3.59 8.50 -9.76
N PRO A 79 2.87 7.75 -10.61
CA PRO A 79 2.47 6.39 -10.34
C PRO A 79 3.58 5.42 -10.70
N LYS A 80 3.74 4.37 -9.89
CA LYS A 80 4.63 3.24 -10.18
C LYS A 80 3.96 1.96 -9.74
N GLU A 81 3.88 0.99 -10.64
CA GLU A 81 3.33 -0.33 -10.34
C GLU A 81 4.41 -1.40 -10.43
N ASP A 82 4.32 -2.38 -9.54
CA ASP A 82 5.12 -3.60 -9.57
C ASP A 82 4.24 -4.80 -9.25
N PHE A 83 4.27 -5.81 -10.11
CA PHE A 83 3.53 -7.05 -9.92
C PHE A 83 4.49 -8.23 -9.90
N TRP A 84 4.37 -9.09 -8.88
CA TRP A 84 5.18 -10.30 -8.83
C TRP A 84 4.40 -11.50 -8.30
N ILE A 85 4.80 -12.67 -8.77
CA ILE A 85 4.30 -13.97 -8.32
C ILE A 85 5.34 -14.59 -7.40
N ASP A 86 4.90 -15.04 -6.22
CA ASP A 86 5.73 -15.82 -5.32
C ASP A 86 5.83 -17.27 -5.86
N ASN A 87 6.99 -17.56 -6.43
CA ASN A 87 7.25 -18.83 -7.09
C ASN A 87 7.16 -20.04 -6.17
N ASP A 88 7.50 -19.88 -4.90
CA ASP A 88 7.54 -20.97 -3.94
C ASP A 88 6.13 -21.40 -3.49
N THR A 89 5.12 -20.57 -3.81
CA THR A 89 3.72 -20.84 -3.45
C THR A 89 2.92 -21.54 -4.54
N VAL A 90 3.51 -21.69 -5.71
CA VAL A 90 2.82 -22.25 -6.87
C VAL A 90 2.47 -23.71 -6.67
N LYS A 91 1.19 -24.03 -6.84
CA LYS A 91 0.64 -25.39 -6.79
C LYS A 91 -0.18 -25.66 -8.05
N ILE A 92 0.10 -26.78 -8.69
CA ILE A 92 -0.63 -27.26 -9.86
C ILE A 92 -1.30 -28.57 -9.48
N SER A 93 -2.60 -28.72 -9.80
CA SER A 93 -3.31 -29.97 -9.56
C SER A 93 -2.78 -31.10 -10.45
N GLY A 94 -2.71 -32.32 -9.90
CA GLY A 94 -2.25 -33.54 -10.59
C GLY A 94 -0.84 -33.96 -10.20
N GLU A 95 -0.30 -34.96 -10.90
CA GLU A 95 1.05 -35.46 -10.64
C GLU A 95 2.11 -34.49 -11.13
N GLU A 96 3.12 -34.27 -10.30
CA GLU A 96 4.27 -33.45 -10.67
C GLU A 96 5.08 -34.12 -11.78
N SER A 97 5.40 -33.36 -12.83
CA SER A 97 6.29 -33.79 -13.89
C SER A 97 7.15 -32.63 -14.38
N LYS A 98 8.35 -32.92 -14.86
CA LYS A 98 9.23 -31.91 -15.44
C LYS A 98 8.56 -31.14 -16.58
N THR A 99 7.73 -31.82 -17.35
CA THR A 99 6.98 -31.24 -18.48
C THR A 99 5.90 -30.27 -17.98
N LEU A 100 5.18 -30.64 -16.90
CA LEU A 100 4.17 -29.78 -16.28
C LEU A 100 4.83 -28.51 -15.70
N ASN A 101 5.96 -28.66 -15.01
CA ASN A 101 6.70 -27.54 -14.45
C ASN A 101 7.22 -26.57 -15.53
N ASN A 102 7.68 -27.10 -16.68
CA ASN A 102 8.09 -26.25 -17.81
C ASN A 102 6.91 -25.52 -18.45
N ALA A 103 5.77 -26.20 -18.63
CA ALA A 103 4.56 -25.58 -19.16
C ALA A 103 4.03 -24.50 -18.20
N PHE A 104 4.13 -24.75 -16.90
CA PHE A 104 3.75 -23.77 -15.90
C PHE A 104 4.65 -22.52 -15.93
N LYS A 105 5.93 -22.68 -16.14
CA LYS A 105 6.83 -21.52 -16.30
C LYS A 105 6.38 -20.61 -17.43
N LEU A 106 5.99 -21.18 -18.56
CA LEU A 106 5.41 -20.42 -19.68
C LEU A 106 4.09 -19.75 -19.31
N TYR A 107 3.21 -20.47 -18.60
CA TYR A 107 1.96 -19.94 -18.10
C TYR A 107 2.19 -18.74 -17.16
N LYS A 108 3.11 -18.88 -16.22
CA LYS A 108 3.47 -17.81 -15.28
C LYS A 108 3.99 -16.57 -16.01
N ASP A 109 4.94 -16.75 -16.93
CA ASP A 109 5.51 -15.64 -17.69
C ASP A 109 4.41 -14.92 -18.50
N PHE A 110 3.45 -15.68 -19.02
CA PHE A 110 2.29 -15.15 -19.73
C PHE A 110 1.35 -14.37 -18.79
N VAL A 111 0.98 -14.94 -17.64
CA VAL A 111 0.09 -14.27 -16.66
C VAL A 111 0.76 -13.02 -16.09
N GLN A 112 2.03 -13.10 -15.75
CA GLN A 112 2.77 -11.96 -15.21
C GLN A 112 2.86 -10.82 -16.23
N LYS A 113 3.09 -11.14 -17.48
CA LYS A 113 3.13 -10.16 -18.55
C LYS A 113 1.74 -9.56 -18.82
N GLY A 114 0.70 -10.38 -18.96
CA GLY A 114 -0.66 -9.93 -19.22
C GLY A 114 -1.25 -9.08 -18.11
N LEU A 115 -0.99 -9.42 -16.84
CA LEU A 115 -1.46 -8.63 -15.71
C LEU A 115 -0.68 -7.31 -15.57
N LYS A 116 0.61 -7.27 -15.93
CA LYS A 116 1.43 -6.06 -15.83
C LYS A 116 1.19 -5.10 -17.00
N ASP A 117 1.21 -5.60 -18.23
CA ASP A 117 1.23 -4.76 -19.43
C ASP A 117 -0.18 -4.27 -19.85
N ASP A 118 -1.23 -5.00 -19.50
CA ASP A 118 -2.57 -4.78 -20.03
C ASP A 118 -3.59 -4.26 -19.00
N TYR A 119 -3.27 -4.32 -17.72
CA TYR A 119 -4.23 -3.95 -16.68
C TYR A 119 -4.15 -2.48 -16.25
N PHE A 120 -2.96 -1.85 -16.34
CA PHE A 120 -2.74 -0.44 -16.04
C PHE A 120 -1.92 0.28 -17.12
N PRO A 121 -2.25 0.14 -18.41
CA PRO A 121 -1.39 0.62 -19.50
C PRO A 121 -1.22 2.14 -19.53
N GLU A 122 -2.15 2.88 -18.94
CA GLU A 122 -2.19 4.35 -19.04
C GLU A 122 -1.61 5.07 -17.82
N ALA A 123 -1.36 4.36 -16.72
CA ALA A 123 -0.94 4.99 -15.46
C ALA A 123 0.51 4.69 -15.04
N VAL A 124 1.10 3.62 -15.56
CA VAL A 124 2.39 3.14 -15.06
C VAL A 124 3.55 3.89 -15.70
N GLY A 125 4.29 4.63 -14.84
CA GLY A 125 5.49 5.35 -15.26
C GLY A 125 5.24 6.68 -15.96
N GLU A 126 4.01 7.13 -16.10
CA GLU A 126 3.66 8.45 -16.61
C GLU A 126 3.47 9.42 -15.45
N LYS A 127 4.22 10.52 -15.49
CA LYS A 127 4.09 11.61 -14.52
C LYS A 127 2.88 12.46 -14.89
N PHE A 128 1.97 12.67 -13.96
CA PHE A 128 0.83 13.57 -14.13
C PHE A 128 1.18 14.94 -13.57
N GLU A 129 1.14 15.95 -14.42
CA GLU A 129 1.42 17.32 -14.01
C GLU A 129 0.37 17.84 -13.03
N GLN A 130 0.76 18.82 -12.20
CA GLN A 130 -0.14 19.49 -11.26
C GLN A 130 -1.37 20.05 -11.97
N GLY A 131 -2.55 19.83 -11.38
CA GLY A 131 -3.83 20.22 -11.97
C GLY A 131 -4.45 19.18 -12.93
N THR A 132 -3.74 18.10 -13.26
CA THR A 132 -4.29 16.99 -14.05
C THR A 132 -5.48 16.38 -13.32
N ASP A 133 -6.53 16.03 -14.06
CA ASP A 133 -7.66 15.30 -13.48
C ASP A 133 -7.24 13.88 -13.11
N LEU A 134 -7.25 13.58 -11.82
CA LEU A 134 -6.84 12.31 -11.25
C LEU A 134 -8.02 11.36 -10.98
N THR A 135 -9.23 11.71 -11.43
CA THR A 135 -10.46 10.94 -11.14
C THR A 135 -10.32 9.46 -11.52
N ASP A 136 -9.74 9.17 -12.69
CA ASP A 136 -9.57 7.80 -13.19
C ASP A 136 -8.10 7.34 -13.18
N LYS A 137 -7.18 8.12 -12.62
CA LYS A 137 -5.73 7.90 -12.72
C LYS A 137 -5.07 7.46 -11.43
N VAL A 138 -5.56 7.91 -10.29
CA VAL A 138 -5.12 7.44 -8.97
C VAL A 138 -6.17 6.46 -8.49
N TYR A 139 -5.74 5.35 -7.88
CA TYR A 139 -6.60 4.26 -7.43
C TYR A 139 -7.91 4.77 -6.92
N LEU A 140 -8.99 4.61 -7.74
CA LEU A 140 -10.22 5.03 -7.31
C LEU A 140 -11.35 4.57 -8.14
N LEU A 141 -12.29 4.47 -7.51
CA LEU A 141 -13.66 4.15 -7.75
C LEU A 141 -14.35 5.12 -8.76
N GLY A 142 -13.61 5.79 -9.66
CA GLY A 142 -14.16 6.68 -10.68
C GLY A 142 -14.93 7.89 -10.13
N ASP A 143 -14.69 8.27 -8.86
CA ASP A 143 -15.30 9.45 -8.24
C ASP A 143 -14.26 10.36 -7.58
N SER A 144 -14.70 11.40 -6.91
CA SER A 144 -13.83 12.36 -6.23
C SER A 144 -13.17 11.84 -4.93
N CYS A 145 -13.27 10.54 -4.66
CA CYS A 145 -12.82 9.96 -3.41
C CYS A 145 -11.68 8.96 -3.63
N ALA A 146 -10.57 9.13 -2.90
CA ALA A 146 -9.38 8.29 -2.97
C ALA A 146 -9.44 7.09 -2.02
N SER A 147 -10.18 7.21 -0.93
CA SER A 147 -10.37 6.15 0.06
C SER A 147 -11.69 6.35 0.79
N ARG A 148 -12.38 5.24 1.09
CA ARG A 148 -13.62 5.18 1.86
C ARG A 148 -13.53 4.22 3.02
N LEU A 149 -12.33 3.95 3.49
CA LEU A 149 -12.10 2.99 4.56
C LEU A 149 -12.81 3.40 5.84
N THR A 150 -13.37 2.40 6.47
CA THR A 150 -13.96 2.47 7.82
C THR A 150 -13.26 1.47 8.75
N MET A 151 -13.49 1.54 10.05
CA MET A 151 -12.95 0.55 10.99
C MET A 151 -13.48 -0.86 10.72
N ASP A 152 -14.60 -1.00 10.01
CA ASP A 152 -15.11 -2.31 9.61
C ASP A 152 -14.27 -2.97 8.50
N ASP A 153 -13.54 -2.20 7.74
CA ASP A 153 -12.67 -2.68 6.66
C ASP A 153 -11.27 -3.06 7.16
N VAL A 154 -10.90 -2.57 8.33
CA VAL A 154 -9.52 -2.57 8.82
C VAL A 154 -9.30 -3.67 9.86
N GLN A 155 -8.17 -4.37 9.74
CA GLN A 155 -7.66 -5.28 10.75
C GLN A 155 -6.80 -4.56 11.78
N SER A 156 -5.94 -3.64 11.32
CA SER A 156 -5.09 -2.83 12.18
C SER A 156 -4.70 -1.51 11.54
N VAL A 157 -4.49 -0.48 12.37
CA VAL A 157 -3.89 0.80 11.98
C VAL A 157 -2.71 1.05 12.91
N ILE A 158 -1.55 1.31 12.34
CA ILE A 158 -0.32 1.65 13.05
C ILE A 158 0.17 3.00 12.53
N THR A 159 0.61 3.88 13.40
CA THR A 159 1.15 5.18 13.00
C THR A 159 2.44 5.50 13.74
N SER A 160 3.33 6.21 13.08
CA SER A 160 4.58 6.73 13.65
C SER A 160 4.88 8.12 13.12
N LEU A 161 5.55 8.91 13.94
CA LEU A 161 6.04 10.25 13.60
C LEU A 161 7.56 10.22 13.53
N THR A 162 8.13 10.59 12.39
CA THR A 162 9.58 10.56 12.15
C THR A 162 10.09 11.98 11.91
N PRO A 163 11.04 12.48 12.71
CA PRO A 163 11.63 13.79 12.50
C PRO A 163 12.65 13.80 11.37
N THR A 164 12.71 14.92 10.64
CA THR A 164 13.80 15.27 9.74
C THR A 164 14.68 16.31 10.44
N TYR A 165 15.99 16.09 10.42
CA TYR A 165 16.95 16.94 11.11
C TYR A 165 17.79 17.72 10.11
N GLU A 166 18.06 18.98 10.45
CA GLU A 166 19.10 19.77 9.81
C GLU A 166 20.15 20.22 10.85
N LYS A 167 21.31 20.62 10.40
CA LYS A 167 22.34 21.19 11.27
C LYS A 167 22.10 22.67 11.48
N ASP A 168 22.09 23.10 12.73
CA ASP A 168 22.08 24.50 13.09
C ASP A 168 23.48 25.15 12.93
N THR A 169 23.60 26.43 13.30
CA THR A 169 24.87 27.20 13.24
C THR A 169 25.96 26.61 14.15
N ASP A 170 25.58 25.83 15.17
CA ASP A 170 26.49 25.24 16.15
C ASP A 170 26.73 23.74 15.84
N GLU A 171 26.36 23.28 14.63
CA GLU A 171 26.43 21.90 14.15
C GLU A 171 25.59 20.88 14.93
N ASN A 172 24.62 21.30 15.74
CA ASN A 172 23.67 20.42 16.38
C ASN A 172 22.59 19.98 15.40
N ASN A 173 22.13 18.74 15.52
CA ASN A 173 20.97 18.27 14.77
C ASN A 173 19.70 18.83 15.41
N VAL A 174 18.97 19.68 14.68
CA VAL A 174 17.68 20.21 15.09
C VAL A 174 16.58 19.67 14.20
N PRO A 175 15.42 19.27 14.74
CA PRO A 175 14.30 18.83 13.92
C PRO A 175 13.71 20.04 13.18
N VAL A 176 13.57 19.93 11.86
CA VAL A 176 13.02 20.99 11.00
C VAL A 176 11.67 20.65 10.41
N SER A 177 11.35 19.36 10.33
CA SER A 177 10.06 18.86 9.89
C SER A 177 9.79 17.47 10.47
N TYR A 178 8.58 17.00 10.30
CA TYR A 178 8.13 15.66 10.70
C TYR A 178 7.35 15.02 9.57
N SER A 179 7.55 13.72 9.40
CA SER A 179 6.73 12.88 8.52
C SER A 179 5.91 11.91 9.35
N ARG A 180 4.62 11.83 9.09
CA ARG A 180 3.75 10.81 9.65
C ARG A 180 3.65 9.64 8.69
N THR A 181 3.96 8.46 9.17
CA THR A 181 3.69 7.21 8.45
C THR A 181 2.48 6.53 9.07
N ILE A 182 1.54 6.13 8.23
CA ILE A 182 0.36 5.37 8.60
C ILE A 182 0.40 4.04 7.86
N ILE A 183 0.26 2.93 8.58
CA ILE A 183 0.20 1.58 8.02
C ILE A 183 -1.18 1.02 8.35
N ILE A 184 -1.98 0.73 7.31
CA ILE A 184 -3.31 0.17 7.43
C ILE A 184 -3.28 -1.25 6.88
N THR A 185 -3.61 -2.23 7.71
CA THR A 185 -3.83 -3.61 7.26
C THR A 185 -5.32 -3.82 7.09
N LEU A 186 -5.75 -4.22 5.89
CA LEU A 186 -7.16 -4.48 5.59
C LEU A 186 -7.56 -5.91 5.99
N LYS A 187 -8.84 -6.10 6.23
CA LYS A 187 -9.43 -7.44 6.33
C LYS A 187 -9.36 -8.16 4.98
N ASN A 188 -9.38 -9.49 5.01
CA ASN A 188 -9.38 -10.33 3.81
C ASN A 188 -10.75 -10.37 3.10
N ASP A 189 -11.49 -9.28 3.18
CA ASP A 189 -12.82 -9.13 2.61
C ASP A 189 -12.75 -8.32 1.30
N PRO A 190 -13.26 -8.83 0.17
CA PRO A 190 -13.32 -8.08 -1.08
C PRO A 190 -14.00 -6.72 -0.96
N SER A 191 -14.99 -6.56 -0.06
CA SER A 191 -15.64 -5.27 0.17
C SER A 191 -14.69 -4.25 0.83
N ALA A 192 -13.90 -4.67 1.80
CA ALA A 192 -12.88 -3.83 2.44
C ALA A 192 -11.84 -3.36 1.42
N VAL A 193 -11.40 -4.28 0.56
CA VAL A 193 -10.46 -3.96 -0.53
C VAL A 193 -11.08 -2.95 -1.50
N ALA A 194 -12.35 -3.10 -1.87
CA ALA A 194 -13.04 -2.21 -2.79
C ALA A 194 -13.24 -0.77 -2.25
N HIS A 195 -13.08 -0.55 -0.94
CA HIS A 195 -13.11 0.79 -0.34
C HIS A 195 -11.79 1.56 -0.44
N ALA A 196 -10.70 0.88 -0.81
CA ALA A 196 -9.38 1.48 -0.95
C ALA A 196 -8.75 1.29 -2.32
N PHE A 197 -9.18 0.27 -3.07
CA PHE A 197 -8.60 -0.08 -4.35
C PHE A 197 -9.70 -0.23 -5.40
N SER A 198 -9.41 0.12 -6.64
CA SER A 198 -10.30 -0.24 -7.74
C SER A 198 -10.44 -1.76 -7.80
N PRO A 199 -11.67 -2.28 -7.83
CA PRO A 199 -11.87 -3.72 -7.96
C PRO A 199 -11.35 -4.18 -9.32
N HIS A 200 -10.75 -5.36 -9.35
CA HIS A 200 -10.33 -5.97 -10.61
C HIS A 200 -11.57 -6.29 -11.47
N ASP A 201 -11.59 -5.79 -12.71
CA ASP A 201 -12.60 -6.22 -13.67
C ASP A 201 -12.26 -7.64 -14.16
N LYS A 202 -12.99 -8.62 -13.63
CA LYS A 202 -12.83 -10.04 -13.97
C LYS A 202 -12.98 -10.29 -15.47
N SER A 203 -13.88 -9.57 -16.13
CA SER A 203 -14.13 -9.76 -17.57
C SER A 203 -12.97 -9.22 -18.41
N ALA A 204 -12.39 -8.08 -18.03
CA ALA A 204 -11.22 -7.52 -18.68
C ALA A 204 -10.02 -8.45 -18.54
N ILE A 205 -9.72 -8.92 -17.32
CA ILE A 205 -8.62 -9.84 -17.07
C ILE A 205 -8.78 -11.15 -17.86
N LEU A 206 -9.97 -11.75 -17.86
CA LEU A 206 -10.22 -12.97 -18.63
C LEU A 206 -10.09 -12.72 -20.14
N SER A 207 -10.47 -11.54 -20.63
CA SER A 207 -10.27 -11.16 -22.02
C SER A 207 -8.80 -11.09 -22.40
N GLU A 208 -7.95 -10.54 -21.53
CA GLU A 208 -6.50 -10.48 -21.74
C GLU A 208 -5.86 -11.87 -21.68
N LEU A 209 -6.25 -12.69 -20.71
CA LEU A 209 -5.78 -14.08 -20.63
C LEU A 209 -6.15 -14.91 -21.86
N LYS A 210 -7.25 -14.59 -22.54
CA LYS A 210 -7.64 -15.23 -23.81
C LYS A 210 -6.69 -14.93 -24.98
N LYS A 211 -5.94 -13.83 -24.95
CA LYS A 211 -4.95 -13.54 -26.00
C LYS A 211 -3.81 -14.57 -26.05
N GLY A 212 -3.64 -15.37 -25.00
CA GLY A 212 -2.69 -16.50 -24.94
C GLY A 212 -3.24 -17.86 -25.33
N GLU A 213 -4.44 -17.94 -25.90
CA GLU A 213 -5.16 -19.20 -26.21
C GLU A 213 -4.40 -20.19 -27.11
N SER A 214 -3.30 -19.79 -27.74
CA SER A 214 -2.45 -20.72 -28.50
C SER A 214 -1.80 -21.82 -27.64
N TYR A 215 -1.64 -21.56 -26.33
CA TYR A 215 -0.95 -22.44 -25.40
C TYR A 215 -1.80 -22.83 -24.21
N PHE A 216 -2.58 -21.90 -23.68
CA PHE A 216 -3.45 -22.11 -22.51
C PHE A 216 -4.76 -21.36 -22.70
N SER A 217 -5.85 -21.99 -22.34
CA SER A 217 -7.13 -21.31 -22.11
C SER A 217 -7.40 -21.23 -20.62
N VAL A 218 -7.81 -20.06 -20.14
CA VAL A 218 -8.24 -19.84 -18.75
C VAL A 218 -9.75 -19.63 -18.76
N SER A 219 -10.48 -20.57 -18.20
CA SER A 219 -11.95 -20.52 -18.18
C SER A 219 -12.49 -19.62 -17.09
N ASP A 220 -11.82 -19.61 -15.94
CA ASP A 220 -12.19 -18.82 -14.76
C ASP A 220 -11.00 -18.67 -13.81
N TYR A 221 -11.11 -17.71 -12.88
CA TYR A 221 -10.20 -17.59 -11.74
C TYR A 221 -10.92 -17.02 -10.52
N GLU A 222 -10.32 -17.25 -9.35
CA GLU A 222 -10.75 -16.74 -8.05
C GLU A 222 -9.59 -15.97 -7.40
N ILE A 223 -9.91 -14.89 -6.70
CA ILE A 223 -8.96 -14.11 -5.92
C ILE A 223 -9.36 -14.17 -4.46
N ALA A 224 -8.41 -14.56 -3.61
CA ALA A 224 -8.50 -14.41 -2.16
C ALA A 224 -7.45 -13.42 -1.69
N TYR A 225 -7.85 -12.40 -0.94
CA TYR A 225 -6.92 -11.41 -0.39
C TYR A 225 -6.25 -11.93 0.88
N ASN A 226 -4.99 -11.56 1.07
CA ASN A 226 -4.14 -12.00 2.18
C ASN A 226 -3.59 -10.76 2.91
N SER A 227 -4.41 -10.18 3.78
CA SER A 227 -4.04 -8.97 4.56
C SER A 227 -3.42 -7.88 3.68
N PRO A 228 -4.17 -7.27 2.76
CA PRO A 228 -3.68 -6.17 1.96
C PRO A 228 -3.22 -5.02 2.87
N VAL A 229 -2.17 -4.31 2.48
CA VAL A 229 -1.56 -3.26 3.29
C VAL A 229 -1.49 -1.96 2.51
N ILE A 230 -1.80 -0.86 3.18
CA ILE A 230 -1.58 0.51 2.70
C ILE A 230 -0.52 1.15 3.59
N ILE A 231 0.50 1.74 3.00
CA ILE A 231 1.50 2.54 3.70
C ILE A 231 1.44 3.95 3.14
N ALA A 232 1.09 4.91 3.97
CA ALA A 232 1.00 6.31 3.57
C ALA A 232 1.96 7.16 4.40
N THR A 233 2.62 8.10 3.73
CA THR A 233 3.52 9.07 4.36
C THR A 233 2.99 10.46 4.10
N PHE A 234 2.82 11.24 5.17
CA PHE A 234 2.34 12.61 5.14
C PHE A 234 3.41 13.56 5.68
N ASP A 235 3.44 14.77 5.16
CA ASP A 235 4.10 15.89 5.83
C ASP A 235 3.26 16.29 7.05
N ALA A 236 3.85 16.23 8.24
CA ALA A 236 3.11 16.48 9.48
C ALA A 236 2.94 17.99 9.79
N VAL A 237 3.40 18.88 8.93
CA VAL A 237 3.22 20.34 9.02
C VAL A 237 2.05 20.80 8.16
N THR A 238 1.95 20.23 6.95
CA THR A 238 0.94 20.63 5.93
C THR A 238 -0.20 19.64 5.79
N ASP A 239 -0.11 18.45 6.40
CA ASP A 239 -1.01 17.31 6.24
C ASP A 239 -1.07 16.77 4.77
N GLU A 240 -0.10 17.17 3.95
CA GLU A 240 -0.02 16.74 2.57
C GLU A 240 0.54 15.32 2.47
N VAL A 241 -0.16 14.46 1.74
CA VAL A 241 0.34 13.11 1.47
C VAL A 241 1.52 13.19 0.50
N ALA A 242 2.68 12.70 0.91
CA ALA A 242 3.87 12.65 0.08
C ALA A 242 3.94 11.35 -0.74
N LYS A 243 3.50 10.25 -0.15
CA LYS A 243 3.55 8.92 -0.79
C LYS A 243 2.44 8.02 -0.26
N VAL A 244 1.89 7.19 -1.14
CA VAL A 244 1.01 6.07 -0.75
C VAL A 244 1.43 4.82 -1.52
N GLU A 245 1.58 3.72 -0.80
CA GLU A 245 1.93 2.40 -1.32
C GLU A 245 0.80 1.43 -0.99
N PHE A 246 0.31 0.76 -2.02
CA PHE A 246 -0.75 -0.23 -1.91
C PHE A 246 -0.20 -1.62 -2.21
N TYR A 247 -0.25 -2.52 -1.25
CA TYR A 247 0.16 -3.91 -1.39
C TYR A 247 -1.09 -4.79 -1.39
N LYS A 248 -1.58 -5.14 -2.57
CA LYS A 248 -2.67 -6.12 -2.73
C LYS A 248 -2.08 -7.53 -2.73
N ASN A 249 -1.87 -8.08 -1.54
CA ASN A 249 -1.44 -9.46 -1.38
C ASN A 249 -2.61 -10.39 -1.68
N MET A 250 -2.43 -11.33 -2.59
CA MET A 250 -3.50 -12.18 -3.11
C MET A 250 -3.05 -13.62 -3.27
N THR A 251 -3.99 -14.54 -3.13
CA THR A 251 -3.90 -15.89 -3.69
C THR A 251 -4.83 -15.96 -4.88
N ILE A 252 -4.27 -16.29 -6.04
CA ILE A 252 -5.05 -16.55 -7.26
C ILE A 252 -5.18 -18.04 -7.46
N THR A 253 -6.40 -18.50 -7.70
CA THR A 253 -6.72 -19.86 -8.14
C THR A 253 -7.32 -19.76 -9.53
N SER A 254 -6.64 -20.28 -10.54
CA SER A 254 -7.08 -20.25 -11.93
C SER A 254 -7.38 -21.66 -12.46
N TYR A 255 -8.40 -21.75 -13.32
CA TYR A 255 -8.81 -22.97 -13.98
C TYR A 255 -8.31 -22.90 -15.43
N ALA A 256 -7.18 -23.55 -15.68
CA ALA A 256 -6.45 -23.49 -16.95
C ALA A 256 -6.48 -24.86 -17.66
N LYS A 257 -6.47 -24.82 -18.99
CA LYS A 257 -6.35 -25.98 -19.86
C LYS A 257 -5.23 -25.76 -20.84
N GLY A 258 -4.42 -26.79 -21.05
CA GLY A 258 -3.41 -26.75 -22.13
C GLY A 258 -4.06 -26.85 -23.49
N GLU A 259 -3.64 -26.00 -24.43
CA GLU A 259 -4.11 -25.93 -25.82
C GLU A 259 -2.98 -26.20 -26.80
N GLY A 260 -3.32 -26.48 -28.04
CA GLY A 260 -2.35 -26.71 -29.11
C GLY A 260 -1.31 -27.77 -28.76
N SER A 261 -0.03 -27.40 -28.76
CA SER A 261 1.08 -28.29 -28.41
C SER A 261 1.09 -28.70 -26.93
N LEU A 262 0.34 -28.02 -26.06
CA LEU A 262 0.23 -28.32 -24.65
C LEU A 262 -1.09 -29.02 -24.27
N SER A 263 -1.92 -29.43 -25.25
CA SER A 263 -3.21 -30.07 -25.02
C SER A 263 -3.12 -31.37 -24.18
N TYR A 264 -1.96 -32.02 -24.16
CA TYR A 264 -1.70 -33.20 -23.33
C TYR A 264 -1.71 -32.89 -21.81
N ILE A 265 -1.61 -31.63 -21.41
CA ILE A 265 -1.67 -31.23 -20.00
C ILE A 265 -3.09 -31.38 -19.45
N GLY A 266 -4.11 -31.20 -20.32
CA GLY A 266 -5.53 -31.23 -19.92
C GLY A 266 -5.91 -30.11 -18.99
N ASP A 267 -7.03 -30.28 -18.28
CA ASP A 267 -7.54 -29.31 -17.31
C ASP A 267 -6.73 -29.34 -16.02
N ARG A 268 -6.37 -28.16 -15.52
CA ARG A 268 -5.58 -27.98 -14.29
C ARG A 268 -6.11 -26.82 -13.47
N THR A 269 -6.02 -26.99 -12.15
CA THR A 269 -6.14 -25.86 -11.22
C THR A 269 -4.74 -25.40 -10.85
N VAL A 270 -4.47 -24.12 -11.02
CA VAL A 270 -3.20 -23.49 -10.69
C VAL A 270 -3.45 -22.45 -9.61
N THR A 271 -2.80 -22.63 -8.45
CA THR A 271 -2.91 -21.70 -7.31
C THR A 271 -1.53 -21.13 -7.01
N PHE A 272 -1.45 -19.83 -6.79
CA PHE A 272 -0.22 -19.14 -6.43
C PHE A 272 -0.51 -17.85 -5.67
N ASN A 273 0.45 -17.41 -4.85
CA ASN A 273 0.42 -16.10 -4.24
C ASN A 273 1.07 -15.08 -5.16
N CYS A 274 0.51 -13.89 -5.16
CA CYS A 274 1.06 -12.73 -5.87
C CYS A 274 0.78 -11.45 -5.09
N THR A 275 1.54 -10.43 -5.42
CA THR A 275 1.34 -9.08 -4.91
C THR A 275 1.28 -8.13 -6.09
N ASP A 276 0.25 -7.31 -6.13
CA ASP A 276 0.15 -6.12 -6.95
C ASP A 276 0.48 -4.93 -6.03
N ASN A 277 1.56 -4.25 -6.33
CA ASN A 277 2.05 -3.11 -5.56
C ASN A 277 1.96 -1.85 -6.42
N MET A 278 1.03 -0.97 -6.08
CA MET A 278 0.89 0.34 -6.68
C MET A 278 1.41 1.41 -5.74
N ASN A 279 2.29 2.25 -6.24
CA ASN A 279 2.88 3.36 -5.51
C ASN A 279 2.51 4.67 -6.18
N TYR A 280 2.17 5.67 -5.37
CA TYR A 280 1.98 7.05 -5.80
C TYR A 280 2.89 7.95 -5.00
N THR A 281 3.67 8.77 -5.69
CA THR A 281 4.42 9.88 -5.08
C THR A 281 3.76 11.18 -5.52
N PHE A 282 3.55 12.09 -4.56
CA PHE A 282 2.86 13.36 -4.77
C PHE A 282 3.81 14.52 -4.49
N ASN A 283 3.88 15.47 -5.43
CA ASN A 283 4.56 16.75 -5.25
C ASN A 283 3.51 17.86 -5.31
N TRP A 284 3.23 18.47 -4.16
CA TRP A 284 2.21 19.49 -3.99
C TRP A 284 2.67 20.86 -4.46
N HIS A 285 3.99 21.10 -4.44
CA HIS A 285 4.63 22.37 -4.74
C HIS A 285 5.77 22.18 -5.76
N PRO A 286 5.45 21.69 -6.99
CA PRO A 286 6.49 21.46 -7.99
C PRO A 286 7.20 22.75 -8.36
N SER A 287 8.54 22.72 -8.39
CA SER A 287 9.35 23.84 -8.85
C SER A 287 9.21 24.04 -10.37
N GLU A 288 9.69 25.18 -10.89
CA GLU A 288 9.71 25.38 -12.35
C GLU A 288 10.63 24.38 -13.07
N GLU A 289 11.60 23.80 -12.36
CA GLU A 289 12.51 22.77 -12.91
C GLU A 289 11.85 21.38 -12.96
N ASP A 290 10.76 21.18 -12.23
CA ASP A 290 9.99 19.93 -12.19
C ASP A 290 8.92 19.87 -13.30
N LYS A 291 8.70 20.96 -14.02
CA LYS A 291 7.75 21.11 -15.13
C LYS A 291 8.46 20.85 -16.45
#